data_7feb6ed224ebb89898e5cf5c6846a728
#
_entry.id   7feb6ed224ebb89898e5cf5c6846a728
#
_cell.length_a   1.000
_cell.length_b   1.000
_cell.length_c   1.000
_cell.angle_alpha   90.00
_cell.angle_beta   90.00
_cell.angle_gamma   90.00
#
_symmetry.space_group_name_H-M   'P 1'
#
loop_
_entity.id
_entity.type
_entity.pdbx_description
1 polymer ?
#
loop_
_entity_poly.entity_id
_entity_poly.type
_entity_poly.pdbx_seq_one_letter_code
_entity_poly.pdbx_strand_id
1 'polypeptide(L)'
;MPTATLLAMVALAGPGVLNLTALPEAGPHFALTFDAHSAEHGARELLAILRERGVRVTIFVTGRFATDYPDILRLAAADGHEIGNHTFTHPHLTTWAKDRSNRLRPGVSRAFLHGELRRTAEAIEAATGRPPSRFWRAPYGEHNATIRGWAEELGLVQVDWTRAPGDGLDSLDWVDDPRRRNYLGVEAMARRILGFEAKHGVPLAGSIILMHLGSTRPDPPLLEVVPIVLDETDRRGLRPVTVGELVRLAGGSFDGGARPAARPGRVLPSQQ
;
A
#
# COMPACT_ATOMS: atom_id res chain seq x y z
N MET A 1 12.78 36.59 22.68
CA MET A 1 13.56 35.61 21.92
C MET A 1 12.54 34.89 21.05
N PRO A 2 12.46 35.11 19.70
CA PRO A 2 11.56 34.38 18.86
C PRO A 2 12.14 32.97 18.58
N THR A 3 11.42 31.94 18.98
CA THR A 3 11.67 30.56 18.64
C THR A 3 11.48 30.39 17.13
N ALA A 4 12.59 30.13 16.45
CA ALA A 4 12.57 29.78 15.04
C ALA A 4 11.83 28.45 14.87
N THR A 5 10.62 28.51 14.32
CA THR A 5 9.90 27.35 13.83
C THR A 5 10.68 26.82 12.62
N LEU A 6 11.40 25.73 12.82
CA LEU A 6 12.06 24.99 11.75
C LEU A 6 10.97 24.38 10.90
N LEU A 7 10.63 25.05 9.80
CA LEU A 7 9.79 24.53 8.76
C LEU A 7 10.57 23.39 8.10
N ALA A 8 10.36 22.16 8.56
CA ALA A 8 10.84 20.99 7.86
C ALA A 8 10.05 20.90 6.56
N MET A 9 10.54 21.57 5.51
CA MET A 9 10.17 21.23 4.15
C MET A 9 10.45 19.72 4.02
N VAL A 10 9.40 18.92 3.81
CA VAL A 10 9.58 17.69 3.07
C VAL A 10 10.19 18.14 1.74
N ALA A 11 11.51 18.20 1.69
CA ALA A 11 12.21 18.34 0.45
C ALA A 11 11.73 17.14 -0.37
N LEU A 12 10.86 17.40 -1.34
CA LEU A 12 10.80 16.58 -2.53
C LEU A 12 12.23 16.59 -3.04
N ALA A 13 13.02 15.64 -2.52
CA ALA A 13 14.37 15.42 -3.02
C ALA A 13 14.23 15.41 -4.52
N GLY A 14 15.11 16.13 -5.21
CA GLY A 14 15.16 16.15 -6.67
C GLY A 14 15.09 14.73 -7.23
N PRO A 15 15.05 14.46 -8.53
CA PRO A 15 14.51 13.26 -9.19
C PRO A 15 15.13 11.95 -8.67
N GLY A 16 14.80 11.58 -7.48
CA GLY A 16 15.23 10.46 -6.66
C GLY A 16 14.03 9.83 -6.02
N VAL A 17 13.34 9.08 -6.77
CA VAL A 17 12.67 7.84 -6.50
C VAL A 17 12.15 7.71 -5.07
N LEU A 18 11.07 8.45 -4.76
CA LEU A 18 10.42 8.48 -3.46
C LEU A 18 9.96 7.08 -3.02
N ASN A 19 10.21 6.74 -1.76
CA ASN A 19 9.63 5.59 -1.07
C ASN A 19 8.99 6.08 0.22
N LEU A 20 7.67 6.03 0.30
CA LEU A 20 6.94 6.44 1.49
C LEU A 20 6.94 5.28 2.49
N THR A 21 7.52 5.51 3.67
CA THR A 21 7.56 4.53 4.77
C THR A 21 6.94 5.06 6.05
N ALA A 22 6.91 6.37 6.22
CA ALA A 22 6.28 7.08 7.32
C ALA A 22 6.18 8.58 6.98
N LEU A 23 5.29 9.29 7.64
CA LEU A 23 5.03 10.73 7.50
C LEU A 23 4.75 11.34 8.88
N PRO A 24 5.79 11.53 9.72
CA PRO A 24 5.65 12.00 11.11
C PRO A 24 4.92 13.33 11.23
N GLU A 25 5.01 14.18 10.21
CA GLU A 25 4.40 15.52 10.16
C GLU A 25 2.86 15.46 10.01
N ALA A 26 2.29 14.28 9.76
CA ALA A 26 0.84 14.10 9.64
C ALA A 26 0.09 14.22 10.99
N GLY A 27 0.80 14.48 12.09
CA GLY A 27 0.20 14.60 13.43
C GLY A 27 -0.34 13.25 13.93
N PRO A 28 -1.47 13.23 14.65
CA PRO A 28 -1.98 12.01 15.28
C PRO A 28 -2.70 11.07 14.28
N HIS A 29 -2.21 11.00 13.05
CA HIS A 29 -2.79 10.15 12.02
C HIS A 29 -1.81 9.05 11.60
N PHE A 30 -2.33 7.93 11.13
CA PHE A 30 -1.55 6.84 10.56
C PHE A 30 -2.28 6.23 9.37
N ALA A 31 -1.56 5.60 8.44
CA ALA A 31 -2.20 4.88 7.35
C ALA A 31 -2.34 3.40 7.69
N LEU A 32 -3.59 2.90 7.69
CA LEU A 32 -3.86 1.48 7.68
C LEU A 32 -3.96 1.02 6.23
N THR A 33 -3.12 0.08 5.83
CA THR A 33 -3.03 -0.35 4.44
C THR A 33 -3.15 -1.86 4.30
N PHE A 34 -3.77 -2.30 3.20
CA PHE A 34 -4.02 -3.71 2.92
C PHE A 34 -3.49 -4.06 1.53
N ASP A 35 -2.79 -5.18 1.42
CA ASP A 35 -2.44 -5.76 0.12
C ASP A 35 -3.48 -6.83 -0.23
N ALA A 36 -4.00 -6.81 -1.47
CA ALA A 36 -4.97 -7.76 -1.99
C ALA A 36 -4.40 -8.48 -3.21
N HIS A 37 -4.06 -9.78 -3.06
CA HIS A 37 -3.37 -10.45 -4.16
C HIS A 37 -3.99 -11.76 -4.65
N SER A 38 -4.44 -12.69 -3.80
CA SER A 38 -4.88 -14.01 -4.26
C SER A 38 -6.07 -14.61 -3.50
N ALA A 39 -6.26 -14.23 -2.24
CA ALA A 39 -7.33 -14.75 -1.41
C ALA A 39 -8.37 -13.67 -1.14
N GLU A 40 -9.65 -14.06 -1.19
CA GLU A 40 -10.78 -13.14 -0.93
C GLU A 40 -11.49 -13.43 0.39
N HIS A 41 -11.19 -14.58 1.02
CA HIS A 41 -11.86 -15.03 2.23
C HIS A 41 -11.74 -14.01 3.37
N GLY A 42 -12.86 -13.56 3.90
CA GLY A 42 -12.94 -12.51 4.93
C GLY A 42 -12.85 -11.08 4.41
N ALA A 43 -12.62 -10.86 3.10
CA ALA A 43 -12.46 -9.52 2.55
C ALA A 43 -13.74 -8.68 2.65
N ARG A 44 -14.90 -9.25 2.38
CA ARG A 44 -16.19 -8.54 2.45
C ARG A 44 -16.55 -8.17 3.88
N GLU A 45 -16.34 -9.11 4.80
CA GLU A 45 -16.57 -8.93 6.23
C GLU A 45 -15.63 -7.84 6.78
N LEU A 46 -14.36 -7.84 6.38
CA LEU A 46 -13.42 -6.80 6.77
C LEU A 46 -13.82 -5.41 6.25
N LEU A 47 -14.26 -5.32 4.99
CA LEU A 47 -14.79 -4.07 4.43
C LEU A 47 -16.06 -3.60 5.17
N ALA A 48 -16.93 -4.54 5.58
CA ALA A 48 -18.11 -4.20 6.38
C ALA A 48 -17.70 -3.62 7.76
N ILE A 49 -16.73 -4.22 8.44
CA ILE A 49 -16.18 -3.71 9.70
C ILE A 49 -15.62 -2.28 9.53
N LEU A 50 -14.84 -2.04 8.48
CA LEU A 50 -14.27 -0.72 8.21
C LEU A 50 -15.36 0.32 7.94
N ARG A 51 -16.39 -0.04 7.17
CA ARG A 51 -17.54 0.82 6.86
C ARG A 51 -18.33 1.15 8.12
N GLU A 52 -18.65 0.17 8.97
CA GLU A 52 -19.38 0.37 10.22
C GLU A 52 -18.65 1.30 11.18
N ARG A 53 -17.33 1.28 11.16
CA ARG A 53 -16.47 2.17 11.95
C ARG A 53 -16.17 3.51 11.28
N GLY A 54 -16.65 3.74 10.05
CA GLY A 54 -16.39 4.96 9.29
C GLY A 54 -14.93 5.15 8.90
N VAL A 55 -14.14 4.07 8.83
CA VAL A 55 -12.70 4.09 8.57
C VAL A 55 -12.44 3.88 7.08
N ARG A 56 -11.65 4.78 6.47
CA ARG A 56 -11.13 4.63 5.12
C ARG A 56 -9.67 4.24 5.15
N VAL A 57 -9.29 3.34 4.27
CA VAL A 57 -7.94 2.75 4.20
C VAL A 57 -7.42 2.79 2.77
N THR A 58 -6.13 2.48 2.58
CA THR A 58 -5.57 2.26 1.24
C THR A 58 -5.41 0.77 0.99
N ILE A 59 -5.91 0.30 -0.15
CA ILE A 59 -5.83 -1.10 -0.57
C ILE A 59 -4.97 -1.18 -1.84
N PHE A 60 -3.83 -1.85 -1.76
CA PHE A 60 -2.97 -2.12 -2.91
C PHE A 60 -3.39 -3.44 -3.56
N VAL A 61 -3.89 -3.36 -4.78
CA VAL A 61 -4.60 -4.47 -5.44
C VAL A 61 -3.79 -4.99 -6.62
N THR A 62 -3.63 -6.32 -6.72
CA THR A 62 -3.07 -6.93 -7.92
C THR A 62 -4.10 -6.91 -9.06
N GLY A 63 -3.60 -6.89 -10.30
CA GLY A 63 -4.48 -6.98 -11.46
C GLY A 63 -5.28 -8.28 -11.49
N ARG A 64 -4.69 -9.39 -11.01
CA ARG A 64 -5.41 -10.67 -10.87
C ARG A 64 -6.57 -10.56 -9.89
N PHE A 65 -6.34 -10.03 -8.69
CA PHE A 65 -7.42 -9.83 -7.70
C PHE A 65 -8.53 -8.94 -8.27
N ALA A 66 -8.17 -7.86 -8.96
CA ALA A 66 -9.15 -6.97 -9.59
C ALA A 66 -9.99 -7.67 -10.67
N THR A 67 -9.39 -8.62 -11.40
CA THR A 67 -10.07 -9.41 -12.44
C THR A 67 -10.93 -10.51 -11.83
N ASP A 68 -10.43 -11.21 -10.81
CA ASP A 68 -11.08 -12.37 -10.23
C ASP A 68 -12.22 -11.97 -9.27
N TYR A 69 -12.06 -10.84 -8.56
CA TYR A 69 -13.01 -10.35 -7.54
C TYR A 69 -13.43 -8.88 -7.75
N PRO A 70 -13.95 -8.52 -8.95
CA PRO A 70 -14.29 -7.13 -9.29
C PRO A 70 -15.37 -6.52 -8.42
N ASP A 71 -16.25 -7.34 -7.85
CA ASP A 71 -17.32 -6.92 -6.97
C ASP A 71 -16.82 -6.52 -5.56
N ILE A 72 -15.79 -7.18 -5.03
CA ILE A 72 -15.12 -6.77 -3.79
C ILE A 72 -14.46 -5.39 -4.01
N LEU A 73 -13.84 -5.21 -5.17
CA LEU A 73 -13.18 -3.95 -5.49
C LEU A 73 -14.18 -2.80 -5.69
N ARG A 74 -15.36 -3.09 -6.31
CA ARG A 74 -16.47 -2.12 -6.39
C ARG A 74 -16.98 -1.72 -5.02
N LEU A 75 -17.14 -2.69 -4.10
CA LEU A 75 -17.55 -2.42 -2.73
C LEU A 75 -16.54 -1.50 -2.04
N ALA A 76 -15.25 -1.83 -2.08
CA ALA A 76 -14.19 -1.02 -1.49
C ALA A 76 -14.16 0.41 -2.06
N ALA A 77 -14.31 0.57 -3.38
CA ALA A 77 -14.34 1.88 -4.03
C ALA A 77 -15.62 2.67 -3.67
N ALA A 78 -16.76 2.01 -3.52
CA ALA A 78 -18.04 2.63 -3.11
C ALA A 78 -17.98 3.13 -1.66
N ASP A 79 -17.30 2.40 -0.77
CA ASP A 79 -17.07 2.79 0.63
C ASP A 79 -15.99 3.89 0.77
N GLY A 80 -15.40 4.33 -0.35
CA GLY A 80 -14.45 5.45 -0.39
C GLY A 80 -13.02 5.08 0.03
N HIS A 81 -12.67 3.79 0.01
CA HIS A 81 -11.29 3.37 0.19
C HIS A 81 -10.43 3.84 -0.99
N GLU A 82 -9.17 4.14 -0.71
CA GLU A 82 -8.17 4.46 -1.72
C GLU A 82 -7.62 3.17 -2.34
N ILE A 83 -7.71 3.03 -3.65
CA ILE A 83 -7.24 1.85 -4.37
C ILE A 83 -5.89 2.18 -5.03
N GLY A 84 -4.84 1.49 -4.61
CA GLY A 84 -3.50 1.56 -5.17
C GLY A 84 -3.16 0.34 -6.03
N ASN A 85 -2.01 0.42 -6.70
CA ASN A 85 -1.52 -0.62 -7.62
C ASN A 85 -0.55 -1.58 -6.92
N HIS A 86 -0.69 -2.89 -7.14
CA HIS A 86 0.20 -3.92 -6.56
C HIS A 86 0.79 -4.87 -7.61
N THR A 87 1.02 -4.37 -8.84
CA THR A 87 1.39 -5.15 -10.04
C THR A 87 0.28 -6.11 -10.46
N PHE A 88 0.40 -6.72 -11.64
CA PHE A 88 -0.65 -7.61 -12.15
C PHE A 88 -0.54 -9.03 -11.59
N THR A 89 0.67 -9.62 -11.65
CA THR A 89 0.90 -11.03 -11.32
C THR A 89 1.61 -11.26 -9.99
N HIS A 90 1.87 -10.20 -9.21
CA HIS A 90 2.60 -10.26 -7.95
C HIS A 90 4.00 -10.88 -8.06
N PRO A 91 4.85 -10.42 -8.99
CA PRO A 91 6.15 -11.04 -9.25
C PRO A 91 7.21 -10.62 -8.25
N HIS A 92 8.20 -11.49 -8.03
CA HIS A 92 9.45 -11.06 -7.42
C HIS A 92 10.20 -10.12 -8.37
N LEU A 93 10.54 -8.92 -7.92
CA LEU A 93 11.21 -7.90 -8.72
C LEU A 93 12.73 -7.89 -8.51
N THR A 94 13.19 -8.42 -7.37
CA THR A 94 14.60 -8.48 -7.02
C THR A 94 15.05 -9.92 -6.72
N THR A 95 16.33 -10.09 -6.45
CA THR A 95 16.90 -11.38 -6.05
C THR A 95 16.82 -11.63 -4.54
N TRP A 96 16.08 -10.78 -3.79
CA TRP A 96 15.99 -10.83 -2.33
C TRP A 96 15.62 -12.21 -1.77
N ALA A 97 14.64 -12.87 -2.36
CA ALA A 97 14.25 -14.21 -1.92
C ALA A 97 15.39 -15.24 -2.01
N LYS A 98 16.34 -15.04 -2.96
CA LYS A 98 17.45 -15.95 -3.20
C LYS A 98 18.69 -15.63 -2.37
N ASP A 99 19.08 -14.36 -2.34
CA ASP A 99 20.40 -13.96 -1.82
C ASP A 99 20.37 -12.72 -0.91
N ARG A 100 19.17 -12.29 -0.51
CA ARG A 100 18.94 -11.08 0.31
C ARG A 100 19.48 -9.80 -0.32
N SER A 101 19.61 -9.78 -1.66
CA SER A 101 20.05 -8.63 -2.43
C SER A 101 18.87 -7.95 -3.16
N ASN A 102 18.88 -6.63 -3.20
CA ASN A 102 17.91 -5.84 -3.98
C ASN A 102 18.33 -5.66 -5.44
N ARG A 103 19.20 -6.55 -5.98
CA ARG A 103 19.53 -6.55 -7.41
C ARG A 103 18.29 -6.94 -8.23
N LEU A 104 18.18 -6.41 -9.43
CA LEU A 104 17.10 -6.77 -10.35
C LEU A 104 17.11 -8.29 -10.60
N ARG A 105 15.95 -8.91 -10.53
CA ARG A 105 15.79 -10.30 -10.91
C ARG A 105 15.95 -10.47 -12.43
N PRO A 106 16.58 -11.52 -12.93
CA PRO A 106 16.64 -11.81 -14.36
C PRO A 106 15.23 -11.82 -14.97
N GLY A 107 15.06 -11.12 -16.09
CA GLY A 107 13.77 -10.95 -16.77
C GLY A 107 12.96 -9.72 -16.30
N VAL A 108 13.30 -9.13 -15.16
CA VAL A 108 12.70 -7.85 -14.75
C VAL A 108 13.36 -6.70 -15.51
N SER A 109 12.57 -6.01 -16.29
CA SER A 109 12.95 -4.85 -17.09
C SER A 109 11.95 -3.72 -16.92
N ARG A 110 12.29 -2.53 -17.39
CA ARG A 110 11.38 -1.39 -17.45
C ARG A 110 10.08 -1.75 -18.17
N ALA A 111 10.18 -2.38 -19.36
CA ALA A 111 9.02 -2.79 -20.14
C ALA A 111 8.14 -3.80 -19.39
N PHE A 112 8.76 -4.77 -18.70
CA PHE A 112 8.06 -5.74 -17.86
C PHE A 112 7.27 -5.03 -16.76
N LEU A 113 7.93 -4.17 -15.96
CA LEU A 113 7.27 -3.47 -14.86
C LEU A 113 6.16 -2.55 -15.36
N HIS A 114 6.38 -1.80 -16.43
CA HIS A 114 5.36 -0.96 -17.04
C HIS A 114 4.15 -1.78 -17.51
N GLY A 115 4.37 -2.97 -18.07
CA GLY A 115 3.31 -3.90 -18.44
C GLY A 115 2.49 -4.35 -17.24
N GLU A 116 3.16 -4.76 -16.16
CA GLU A 116 2.52 -5.15 -14.90
C GLU A 116 1.65 -4.02 -14.31
N LEU A 117 2.21 -2.80 -14.22
CA LEU A 117 1.53 -1.65 -13.61
C LEU A 117 0.35 -1.14 -14.46
N ARG A 118 0.50 -1.06 -15.79
CA ARG A 118 -0.57 -0.60 -16.68
C ARG A 118 -1.73 -1.56 -16.74
N ARG A 119 -1.48 -2.86 -16.91
CA ARG A 119 -2.53 -3.89 -16.91
C ARG A 119 -3.29 -3.92 -15.58
N THR A 120 -2.61 -3.67 -14.47
CA THR A 120 -3.27 -3.55 -13.16
C THR A 120 -4.17 -2.32 -13.11
N ALA A 121 -3.70 -1.18 -13.59
CA ALA A 121 -4.51 0.04 -13.64
C ALA A 121 -5.77 -0.16 -14.49
N GLU A 122 -5.64 -0.79 -15.66
CA GLU A 122 -6.76 -1.15 -16.54
C GLU A 122 -7.77 -2.08 -15.85
N ALA A 123 -7.30 -3.11 -15.13
CA ALA A 123 -8.17 -4.03 -14.40
C ALA A 123 -8.91 -3.34 -13.25
N ILE A 124 -8.23 -2.46 -12.49
CA ILE A 124 -8.85 -1.67 -11.42
C ILE A 124 -9.90 -0.73 -12.01
N GLU A 125 -9.59 -0.02 -13.08
CA GLU A 125 -10.53 0.91 -13.73
C GLU A 125 -11.74 0.16 -14.30
N ALA A 126 -11.54 -1.00 -14.92
CA ALA A 126 -12.63 -1.85 -15.41
C ALA A 126 -13.55 -2.33 -14.27
N ALA A 127 -12.99 -2.65 -13.09
CA ALA A 127 -13.76 -3.10 -11.95
C ALA A 127 -14.52 -1.97 -11.24
N THR A 128 -13.90 -0.79 -11.09
CA THR A 128 -14.39 0.30 -10.23
C THR A 128 -14.99 1.48 -10.99
N GLY A 129 -14.75 1.58 -12.29
CA GLY A 129 -15.09 2.75 -13.11
C GLY A 129 -14.17 3.97 -12.87
N ARG A 130 -13.09 3.80 -12.12
CA ARG A 130 -12.14 4.88 -11.79
C ARG A 130 -10.70 4.35 -11.87
N PRO A 131 -9.74 5.17 -12.33
CA PRO A 131 -8.33 4.77 -12.28
C PRO A 131 -7.87 4.62 -10.82
N PRO A 132 -6.85 3.77 -10.56
CA PRO A 132 -6.24 3.70 -9.24
C PRO A 132 -5.61 5.03 -8.83
N SER A 133 -5.35 5.18 -7.53
CA SER A 133 -4.53 6.29 -7.03
C SER A 133 -3.11 6.19 -7.60
N ARG A 134 -2.34 7.25 -7.43
CA ARG A 134 -0.93 7.27 -7.86
C ARG A 134 0.01 6.44 -7.01
N PHE A 135 -0.48 5.81 -5.98
CA PHE A 135 0.33 4.98 -5.09
C PHE A 135 0.39 3.54 -5.61
N TRP A 136 1.59 2.97 -5.53
CA TRP A 136 1.78 1.56 -5.79
C TRP A 136 2.66 0.95 -4.70
N ARG A 137 2.56 -0.35 -4.51
CA ARG A 137 3.41 -1.12 -3.61
C ARG A 137 4.06 -2.27 -4.36
N ALA A 138 5.36 -2.38 -4.24
CA ALA A 138 6.10 -3.50 -4.82
C ALA A 138 5.78 -4.80 -4.07
N PRO A 139 5.47 -5.90 -4.76
CA PRO A 139 5.29 -7.20 -4.15
C PRO A 139 6.46 -7.56 -3.23
N TYR A 140 6.15 -8.15 -2.07
CA TYR A 140 7.13 -8.55 -1.03
C TYR A 140 7.98 -7.38 -0.48
N GLY A 141 7.67 -6.13 -0.80
CA GLY A 141 8.54 -4.98 -0.54
C GLY A 141 9.83 -5.02 -1.36
N GLU A 142 9.87 -5.76 -2.44
CA GLU A 142 11.05 -5.95 -3.29
C GLU A 142 11.19 -4.82 -4.31
N HIS A 143 11.98 -3.82 -3.98
CA HIS A 143 12.29 -2.72 -4.89
C HIS A 143 13.70 -2.17 -4.66
N ASN A 144 14.17 -1.39 -5.63
CA ASN A 144 15.38 -0.57 -5.56
C ASN A 144 15.15 0.76 -6.29
N ALA A 145 16.13 1.64 -6.32
CA ALA A 145 16.01 2.95 -6.95
C ALA A 145 15.62 2.84 -8.44
N THR A 146 16.14 1.87 -9.16
CA THR A 146 15.85 1.65 -10.58
C THR A 146 14.38 1.26 -10.79
N ILE A 147 13.85 0.31 -10.00
CA ILE A 147 12.46 -0.15 -10.06
C ILE A 147 11.50 1.02 -9.75
N ARG A 148 11.81 1.79 -8.70
CA ARG A 148 11.00 2.96 -8.34
C ARG A 148 11.03 4.03 -9.43
N GLY A 149 12.21 4.28 -10.05
CA GLY A 149 12.34 5.23 -11.16
C GLY A 149 11.49 4.83 -12.37
N TRP A 150 11.42 3.55 -12.71
CA TRP A 150 10.53 3.08 -13.76
C TRP A 150 9.05 3.29 -13.43
N ALA A 151 8.65 3.11 -12.17
CA ALA A 151 7.27 3.39 -11.75
C ALA A 151 6.96 4.89 -11.76
N GLU A 152 7.92 5.74 -11.36
CA GLU A 152 7.80 7.21 -11.41
C GLU A 152 7.58 7.73 -12.83
N GLU A 153 8.14 7.10 -13.85
CA GLU A 153 7.87 7.42 -15.27
C GLU A 153 6.38 7.29 -15.64
N LEU A 154 5.62 6.48 -14.88
CA LEU A 154 4.18 6.35 -14.98
C LEU A 154 3.41 7.26 -14.01
N GLY A 155 4.12 8.14 -13.28
CA GLY A 155 3.55 9.02 -12.27
C GLY A 155 3.22 8.30 -10.95
N LEU A 156 3.74 7.09 -10.73
CA LEU A 156 3.46 6.29 -9.55
C LEU A 156 4.51 6.50 -8.45
N VAL A 157 4.05 6.54 -7.21
CA VAL A 157 4.86 6.70 -6.00
C VAL A 157 4.85 5.39 -5.21
N GLN A 158 6.05 4.86 -4.91
CA GLN A 158 6.19 3.67 -4.08
C GLN A 158 5.78 3.96 -2.64
N VAL A 159 4.97 3.06 -2.08
CA VAL A 159 4.56 3.06 -0.68
C VAL A 159 4.98 1.73 -0.06
N ASP A 160 5.84 1.78 0.91
CA ASP A 160 6.21 0.65 1.75
C ASP A 160 5.41 0.71 3.07
N TRP A 161 5.87 0.04 4.11
CA TRP A 161 5.34 0.17 5.47
C TRP A 161 6.45 0.61 6.43
N THR A 162 6.07 1.11 7.58
CA THR A 162 7.02 1.61 8.58
C THR A 162 7.91 0.48 9.07
N ARG A 163 9.21 0.77 9.18
CA ARG A 163 10.22 -0.20 9.56
C ARG A 163 11.05 0.30 10.74
N ALA A 164 11.57 -0.66 11.50
CA ALA A 164 12.62 -0.50 12.48
C ALA A 164 13.77 -1.47 12.16
N PRO A 165 14.97 -1.32 12.74
CA PRO A 165 16.05 -2.26 12.53
C PRO A 165 15.62 -3.70 12.83
N GLY A 166 15.66 -4.56 11.81
CA GLY A 166 15.28 -5.97 11.90
C GLY A 166 13.78 -6.28 12.04
N ASP A 167 12.91 -5.27 11.95
CA ASP A 167 11.47 -5.45 12.10
C ASP A 167 10.68 -4.50 11.19
N GLY A 168 9.40 -4.79 10.97
CA GLY A 168 8.47 -3.96 10.20
C GLY A 168 7.10 -3.92 10.85
N LEU A 169 6.38 -2.83 10.62
CA LEU A 169 5.00 -2.66 11.09
C LEU A 169 4.03 -3.40 10.15
N ASP A 170 4.16 -4.72 10.16
CA ASP A 170 3.44 -5.71 9.38
C ASP A 170 2.75 -6.68 10.36
N SER A 171 1.46 -6.94 10.16
CA SER A 171 0.68 -7.84 11.01
C SER A 171 1.14 -9.30 10.99
N LEU A 172 1.82 -9.73 9.92
CA LEU A 172 2.17 -11.14 9.63
C LEU A 172 0.92 -12.04 9.45
N ASP A 173 -0.22 -11.48 9.11
CA ASP A 173 -1.47 -12.19 8.87
C ASP A 173 -1.42 -13.14 7.65
N TRP A 174 -0.51 -12.86 6.71
CA TRP A 174 -0.21 -13.68 5.54
C TRP A 174 0.47 -15.02 5.85
N VAL A 175 0.98 -15.21 7.08
CA VAL A 175 1.59 -16.48 7.49
C VAL A 175 0.47 -17.44 7.88
N ASP A 176 0.18 -18.40 7.02
CA ASP A 176 -0.96 -19.33 7.14
C ASP A 176 -0.61 -20.69 7.79
N ASP A 177 0.65 -21.12 7.73
CA ASP A 177 1.09 -22.37 8.37
C ASP A 177 1.41 -22.15 9.86
N PRO A 178 0.62 -22.75 10.79
CA PRO A 178 0.83 -22.59 12.23
C PRO A 178 2.15 -23.18 12.74
N ARG A 179 2.83 -24.01 11.96
CA ARG A 179 4.15 -24.57 12.31
C ARG A 179 5.29 -23.57 12.04
N ARG A 180 5.02 -22.50 11.30
CA ARG A 180 6.05 -21.48 11.03
C ARG A 180 6.32 -20.65 12.26
N ARG A 181 7.60 -20.39 12.54
CA ARG A 181 8.06 -19.63 13.72
C ARG A 181 7.45 -18.22 13.82
N ASN A 182 7.09 -17.63 12.70
CA ASN A 182 6.49 -16.30 12.63
C ASN A 182 4.97 -16.32 12.45
N TYR A 183 4.32 -17.48 12.65
CA TYR A 183 2.86 -17.53 12.73
C TYR A 183 2.40 -16.86 14.02
N LEU A 184 1.42 -15.97 13.89
CA LEU A 184 0.84 -15.26 15.02
C LEU A 184 -0.67 -15.51 15.08
N GLY A 185 -1.21 -15.65 16.28
CA GLY A 185 -2.65 -15.57 16.54
C GLY A 185 -3.08 -14.10 16.70
N VAL A 186 -4.39 -13.89 16.80
CA VAL A 186 -5.04 -12.57 16.86
C VAL A 186 -4.40 -11.62 17.86
N GLU A 187 -4.30 -12.03 19.12
CA GLU A 187 -3.74 -11.20 20.18
C GLU A 187 -2.26 -10.85 19.95
N ALA A 188 -1.47 -11.79 19.42
CA ALA A 188 -0.06 -11.55 19.13
C ALA A 188 0.12 -10.58 17.97
N MET A 189 -0.75 -10.63 16.94
CA MET A 189 -0.78 -9.66 15.86
C MET A 189 -1.13 -8.26 16.37
N ALA A 190 -2.19 -8.14 17.16
CA ALA A 190 -2.60 -6.87 17.75
C ALA A 190 -1.48 -6.29 18.63
N ARG A 191 -0.88 -7.11 19.53
CA ARG A 191 0.28 -6.68 20.34
C ARG A 191 1.48 -6.27 19.51
N ARG A 192 1.74 -6.94 18.38
CA ARG A 192 2.84 -6.60 17.46
C ARG A 192 2.67 -5.20 16.91
N ILE A 193 1.48 -4.84 16.48
CA ILE A 193 1.17 -3.51 15.94
C ILE A 193 1.16 -2.48 17.04
N LEU A 194 0.36 -2.67 18.07
CA LEU A 194 0.14 -1.69 19.14
C LEU A 194 1.35 -1.47 20.06
N GLY A 195 2.21 -2.47 20.16
CA GLY A 195 3.46 -2.44 20.92
C GLY A 195 4.69 -2.00 20.11
N PHE A 196 4.55 -1.71 18.82
CA PHE A 196 5.68 -1.38 17.95
C PHE A 196 6.46 -0.16 18.43
N GLU A 197 5.74 0.90 18.82
CA GLU A 197 6.33 2.12 19.38
C GLU A 197 7.11 1.83 20.66
N ALA A 198 6.52 1.12 21.61
CA ALA A 198 7.19 0.78 22.88
C ALA A 198 8.43 -0.08 22.67
N LYS A 199 8.41 -0.96 21.64
CA LYS A 199 9.51 -1.88 21.34
C LYS A 199 10.66 -1.19 20.59
N HIS A 200 10.35 -0.28 19.68
CA HIS A 200 11.31 0.26 18.71
C HIS A 200 11.53 1.77 18.81
N GLY A 201 10.76 2.50 19.63
CA GLY A 201 10.80 3.96 19.71
C GLY A 201 10.28 4.65 18.43
N VAL A 202 9.58 3.91 17.55
CA VAL A 202 9.01 4.44 16.31
C VAL A 202 7.52 4.70 16.52
N PRO A 203 7.06 5.96 16.49
CA PRO A 203 5.66 6.29 16.76
C PRO A 203 4.69 5.65 15.78
N LEU A 204 3.51 5.27 16.26
CA LEU A 204 2.39 4.90 15.38
C LEU A 204 1.85 6.12 14.63
N ALA A 205 1.93 7.31 15.23
CA ALA A 205 1.62 8.56 14.54
C ALA A 205 2.54 8.74 13.33
N GLY A 206 1.97 9.03 12.18
CA GLY A 206 2.68 9.14 10.90
C GLY A 206 3.07 7.80 10.27
N SER A 207 2.80 6.67 10.91
CA SER A 207 3.20 5.36 10.39
C SER A 207 2.28 4.84 9.28
N ILE A 208 2.80 3.86 8.54
CA ILE A 208 2.07 3.07 7.53
C ILE A 208 2.09 1.61 7.98
N ILE A 209 0.92 1.04 8.23
CA ILE A 209 0.74 -0.33 8.71
C ILE A 209 0.38 -1.24 7.54
N LEU A 210 1.06 -2.39 7.42
CA LEU A 210 0.78 -3.41 6.42
C LEU A 210 -0.09 -4.54 7.01
N MET A 211 -1.17 -4.84 6.31
CA MET A 211 -2.05 -6.00 6.49
C MET A 211 -2.44 -6.54 5.10
N HIS A 212 -3.27 -7.59 5.03
CA HIS A 212 -3.75 -8.13 3.75
C HIS A 212 -5.28 -8.19 3.72
N LEU A 213 -5.87 -7.81 2.58
CA LEU A 213 -7.30 -7.95 2.34
C LEU A 213 -7.56 -9.36 1.81
N GLY A 214 -8.29 -10.15 2.58
CA GLY A 214 -8.47 -11.58 2.33
C GLY A 214 -7.39 -12.46 2.95
N SER A 215 -7.72 -13.70 3.25
CA SER A 215 -6.87 -14.62 3.98
C SER A 215 -6.88 -16.02 3.35
N THR A 216 -5.75 -16.73 3.46
CA THR A 216 -5.66 -18.17 3.19
C THR A 216 -5.91 -19.00 4.43
N ARG A 217 -6.04 -18.37 5.61
CA ARG A 217 -6.38 -19.05 6.85
C ARG A 217 -7.87 -19.42 6.90
N PRO A 218 -8.24 -20.58 7.51
CA PRO A 218 -9.64 -20.94 7.71
C PRO A 218 -10.43 -19.87 8.47
N ASP A 219 -9.81 -19.29 9.51
CA ASP A 219 -10.37 -18.19 10.30
C ASP A 219 -9.58 -16.92 9.98
N PRO A 220 -10.11 -15.98 9.20
CA PRO A 220 -9.44 -14.74 8.84
C PRO A 220 -9.13 -13.89 10.08
N PRO A 221 -7.86 -13.76 10.51
CA PRO A 221 -7.54 -13.16 11.81
C PRO A 221 -7.82 -11.66 11.85
N LEU A 222 -7.82 -10.99 10.71
CA LEU A 222 -8.01 -9.54 10.66
C LEU A 222 -9.44 -9.11 11.00
N LEU A 223 -10.42 -10.01 10.96
CA LEU A 223 -11.78 -9.73 11.41
C LEU A 223 -11.83 -9.39 12.92
N GLU A 224 -10.88 -9.91 13.68
CA GLU A 224 -10.72 -9.61 15.11
C GLU A 224 -9.59 -8.61 15.38
N VAL A 225 -8.46 -8.71 14.68
CA VAL A 225 -7.29 -7.83 14.86
C VAL A 225 -7.63 -6.38 14.56
N VAL A 226 -8.33 -6.10 13.45
CA VAL A 226 -8.63 -4.73 13.03
C VAL A 226 -9.50 -3.99 14.04
N PRO A 227 -10.60 -4.56 14.56
CA PRO A 227 -11.35 -3.95 15.66
C PRO A 227 -10.48 -3.62 16.88
N ILE A 228 -9.66 -4.56 17.35
CA ILE A 228 -8.77 -4.34 18.51
C ILE A 228 -7.79 -3.18 18.24
N VAL A 229 -7.18 -3.13 17.05
CA VAL A 229 -6.24 -2.07 16.68
C VAL A 229 -6.94 -0.73 16.61
N LEU A 230 -8.12 -0.66 15.99
CA LEU A 230 -8.89 0.58 15.86
C LEU A 230 -9.36 1.11 17.23
N ASP A 231 -9.88 0.25 18.10
CA ASP A 231 -10.34 0.65 19.43
C ASP A 231 -9.18 1.20 20.28
N GLU A 232 -8.02 0.54 20.24
CA GLU A 232 -6.87 0.97 21.02
C GLU A 232 -6.21 2.23 20.45
N THR A 233 -6.12 2.38 19.12
CA THR A 233 -5.58 3.59 18.51
C THR A 233 -6.51 4.77 18.72
N ASP A 234 -7.83 4.58 18.67
CA ASP A 234 -8.81 5.64 19.01
C ASP A 234 -8.65 6.09 20.48
N ARG A 235 -8.48 5.16 21.42
CA ARG A 235 -8.24 5.45 22.84
C ARG A 235 -6.94 6.23 23.06
N ARG A 236 -5.94 6.04 22.20
CA ARG A 236 -4.69 6.82 22.19
C ARG A 236 -4.81 8.16 21.45
N GLY A 237 -5.98 8.50 20.91
CA GLY A 237 -6.20 9.71 20.12
C GLY A 237 -5.61 9.66 18.70
N LEU A 238 -5.28 8.46 18.20
CA LEU A 238 -4.76 8.26 16.85
C LEU A 238 -5.91 7.98 15.87
N ARG A 239 -5.79 8.48 14.64
CA ARG A 239 -6.82 8.35 13.62
C ARG A 239 -6.28 7.65 12.37
N PRO A 240 -6.89 6.55 11.93
CA PRO A 240 -6.54 5.92 10.66
C PRO A 240 -7.04 6.76 9.49
N VAL A 241 -6.20 6.91 8.48
CA VAL A 241 -6.50 7.62 7.23
C VAL A 241 -5.94 6.84 6.03
N THR A 242 -6.30 7.25 4.81
CA THR A 242 -5.65 6.73 3.59
C THR A 242 -4.22 7.27 3.46
N VAL A 243 -3.39 6.63 2.63
CA VAL A 243 -2.03 7.13 2.34
C VAL A 243 -2.10 8.53 1.72
N GLY A 244 -3.04 8.76 0.79
CA GLY A 244 -3.22 10.08 0.18
C GLY A 244 -3.58 11.15 1.20
N GLU A 245 -4.44 10.84 2.14
CA GLU A 245 -4.80 11.76 3.23
C GLU A 245 -3.64 11.97 4.20
N LEU A 246 -2.87 10.92 4.52
CA LEU A 246 -1.69 11.03 5.38
C LEU A 246 -0.64 11.98 4.76
N VAL A 247 -0.41 11.85 3.45
CA VAL A 247 0.48 12.76 2.70
C VAL A 247 -0.02 14.19 2.75
N ARG A 248 -1.32 14.42 2.54
CA ARG A 248 -1.92 15.76 2.59
C ARG A 248 -1.78 16.39 3.97
N LEU A 249 -2.01 15.63 5.03
CA LEU A 249 -1.86 16.08 6.42
C LEU A 249 -0.41 16.41 6.79
N ALA A 250 0.55 15.71 6.19
CA ALA A 250 1.96 16.03 6.34
C ALA A 250 2.43 17.26 5.52
N GLY A 251 1.49 17.99 4.89
CA GLY A 251 1.81 19.16 4.06
C GLY A 251 2.31 18.79 2.65
N GLY A 252 2.27 17.52 2.27
CA GLY A 252 2.56 17.08 0.93
C GLY A 252 1.38 17.38 -0.02
N SER A 253 1.68 17.85 -1.21
CA SER A 253 0.71 17.99 -2.29
C SER A 253 1.26 17.26 -3.50
N PHE A 254 0.47 16.35 -4.04
CA PHE A 254 0.75 15.74 -5.32
C PHE A 254 -0.14 16.38 -6.40
N ASP A 255 -0.30 17.71 -6.38
CA ASP A 255 -1.01 18.49 -7.39
C ASP A 255 -0.21 18.50 -8.69
N GLY A 256 -0.17 17.37 -9.33
CA GLY A 256 0.29 17.18 -10.69
C GLY A 256 -0.70 16.24 -11.34
N GLY A 257 -1.67 16.84 -12.04
CA GLY A 257 -2.70 16.12 -12.77
C GLY A 257 -2.09 14.98 -13.56
N ALA A 258 -2.76 13.84 -13.55
CA ALA A 258 -2.49 12.76 -14.50
C ALA A 258 -2.34 13.38 -15.89
N ARG A 259 -1.12 13.44 -16.42
CA ARG A 259 -0.95 13.69 -17.86
C ARG A 259 -1.65 12.52 -18.54
N PRO A 260 -2.70 12.76 -19.33
CA PRO A 260 -3.32 11.68 -20.07
C PRO A 260 -2.22 11.03 -20.90
N ALA A 261 -2.11 9.71 -20.83
CA ALA A 261 -1.23 8.94 -21.69
C ALA A 261 -1.46 9.41 -23.13
N ALA A 262 -0.39 9.79 -23.80
CA ALA A 262 -0.45 10.18 -25.20
C ALA A 262 -1.17 9.07 -25.98
N ARG A 263 -2.34 9.38 -26.55
CA ARG A 263 -3.04 8.47 -27.44
C ARG A 263 -2.08 8.14 -28.59
N PRO A 264 -1.90 6.86 -28.95
CA PRO A 264 -1.14 6.51 -30.13
C PRO A 264 -1.76 7.22 -31.34
N GLY A 265 -0.94 7.95 -32.08
CA GLY A 265 -1.36 8.73 -33.23
C GLY A 265 -2.15 7.88 -34.20
N ARG A 266 -3.35 8.37 -34.54
CA ARG A 266 -4.19 7.81 -35.61
C ARG A 266 -3.40 7.96 -36.93
N VAL A 267 -2.90 6.83 -37.43
CA VAL A 267 -2.34 6.78 -38.78
C VAL A 267 -3.51 7.04 -39.75
N LEU A 268 -3.49 8.18 -40.41
CA LEU A 268 -4.43 8.45 -41.50
C LEU A 268 -4.00 7.60 -42.68
N PRO A 269 -4.93 6.97 -43.43
CA PRO A 269 -4.62 6.24 -44.63
C PRO A 269 -4.21 7.26 -45.72
N SER A 270 -3.07 7.01 -46.36
CA SER A 270 -2.62 7.72 -47.53
C SER A 270 -3.61 7.54 -48.68
N GLN A 271 -4.17 8.63 -49.17
CA GLN A 271 -4.91 8.64 -50.43
C GLN A 271 -3.93 8.45 -51.57
N GLN A 272 -4.16 7.44 -52.37
CA GLN A 272 -3.72 7.35 -53.78
C GLN A 272 -4.81 7.86 -54.68
#